data_01c53686f32350e7cd7879a7dec450df
#
_entry.id   01c53686f32350e7cd7879a7dec450df
#
_cell.length_a   1.000
_cell.length_b   1.000
_cell.length_c   1.000
_cell.angle_alpha   90.00
_cell.angle_beta   90.00
_cell.angle_gamma   90.00
#
_symmetry.space_group_name_H-M   'P 1'
#
loop_
_entity.id
_entity.type
_entity.pdbx_description
1 polymer ?
#
loop_
_entity_poly.entity_id
_entity_poly.type
_entity_poly.pdbx_seq_one_letter_code
_entity_poly.pdbx_strand_id
1 'polypeptide(L)'
;MNQEKKKTNKRLLIIIIVIALMLASVGITSAVHYKKLTEIEREYASQLEQVRAEAEAAQTQLQLIEEEQLERSEMLVDLITRVDYKNEPVYVIGHKSPDSDTVGAAVGMAHLLNSLGVAAEARITADVNLETDYAFSTLGYTAPDILEDAAGKQLWLVDHSATTQMINGAEKARIVGITDHHGIGDAETSEPICVLSCPAGSTCAVVYTLCEACDVDLPEDTAGILLTGLLSDTSNMKSNAVTKLDEAAFEDLKMLSGITNTDELFNGMLEATLSYQGMSDTEIFYSDYKNYKHNETKYGIGCIKVANPDLVPAMAERMQTVIRSEIDSGCEADFLLYSIYDPDYSTGCMGIAGKDAAFAEKLMAEAFGEKAEKQDGFFVFKPSLSRKKEVVPQIDTYLDTLS
;
A
#
# COMPACT_ATOMS: atom_id res chain seq x y z
N MET A 1 9.60 -16.16 -11.23
CA MET A 1 10.37 -17.44 -11.28
C MET A 1 10.07 -18.28 -12.52
N ASN A 2 8.82 -18.41 -12.95
CA ASN A 2 8.44 -19.23 -14.13
C ASN A 2 8.90 -18.66 -15.50
N GLN A 3 8.95 -17.35 -15.67
CA GLN A 3 9.38 -16.73 -16.95
C GLN A 3 10.90 -16.82 -17.20
N GLU A 4 11.73 -16.73 -16.18
CA GLU A 4 13.17 -16.91 -16.35
C GLU A 4 13.54 -18.35 -16.70
N LYS A 5 12.86 -19.33 -16.09
CA LYS A 5 13.03 -20.76 -16.42
C LYS A 5 12.64 -21.07 -17.87
N LYS A 6 11.57 -20.49 -18.39
CA LYS A 6 11.17 -20.60 -19.82
C LYS A 6 12.18 -19.95 -20.79
N LYS A 7 12.80 -18.83 -20.40
CA LYS A 7 13.86 -18.17 -21.20
C LYS A 7 15.14 -19.01 -21.28
N THR A 8 15.53 -19.65 -20.19
CA THR A 8 16.74 -20.48 -20.12
C THR A 8 16.60 -21.72 -21.01
N ASN A 9 15.47 -22.42 -20.94
CA ASN A 9 15.20 -23.59 -21.80
C ASN A 9 15.14 -23.24 -23.31
N LYS A 10 14.60 -22.06 -23.67
CA LYS A 10 14.59 -21.59 -25.07
C LYS A 10 16.02 -21.28 -25.59
N ARG A 11 16.88 -20.72 -24.77
CA ARG A 11 18.30 -20.46 -25.14
C ARG A 11 19.07 -21.75 -25.34
N LEU A 12 18.87 -22.75 -24.49
CA LEU A 12 19.52 -24.04 -24.61
C LEU A 12 19.11 -24.78 -25.91
N LEU A 13 17.84 -24.75 -26.26
CA LEU A 13 17.32 -25.33 -27.51
C LEU A 13 17.92 -24.65 -28.75
N ILE A 14 18.07 -23.33 -28.75
CA ILE A 14 18.68 -22.59 -29.86
C ILE A 14 20.18 -22.95 -30.03
N ILE A 15 20.92 -23.13 -28.94
CA ILE A 15 22.33 -23.53 -28.99
C ILE A 15 22.49 -24.93 -29.61
N ILE A 16 21.65 -25.87 -29.27
CA ILE A 16 21.66 -27.23 -29.81
C ILE A 16 21.36 -27.23 -31.31
N ILE A 17 20.41 -26.41 -31.78
CA ILE A 17 20.07 -26.29 -33.20
C ILE A 17 21.21 -25.64 -34.00
N VAL A 18 21.89 -24.65 -33.48
CA VAL A 18 23.03 -23.97 -34.12
C VAL A 18 24.22 -24.92 -34.30
N ILE A 19 24.53 -25.75 -33.29
CA ILE A 19 25.61 -26.75 -33.35
C ILE A 19 25.30 -27.83 -34.44
N ALA A 20 24.05 -28.29 -34.50
CA ALA A 20 23.63 -29.28 -35.49
C ALA A 20 23.73 -28.73 -36.94
N LEU A 21 23.42 -27.45 -37.16
CA LEU A 21 23.51 -26.80 -38.49
C LEU A 21 24.95 -26.54 -38.93
N MET A 22 25.90 -26.29 -38.00
CA MET A 22 27.31 -26.16 -38.32
C MET A 22 27.94 -27.49 -38.77
N LEU A 23 27.54 -28.62 -38.24
CA LEU A 23 28.03 -29.94 -38.63
C LEU A 23 27.56 -30.39 -40.04
N ALA A 24 26.45 -29.85 -40.54
CA ALA A 24 25.88 -30.18 -41.83
C ALA A 24 26.53 -29.49 -43.06
N SER A 25 27.37 -28.46 -42.82
CA SER A 25 27.85 -27.57 -43.88
C SER A 25 29.29 -27.81 -44.40
N VAL A 26 29.96 -28.86 -43.91
CA VAL A 26 31.38 -29.07 -44.29
C VAL A 26 31.57 -30.32 -45.12
N GLY A 27 31.58 -30.18 -46.44
CA GLY A 27 32.05 -31.21 -47.39
C GLY A 27 33.55 -31.14 -47.55
N ILE A 28 34.28 -32.25 -47.29
CA ILE A 28 35.74 -32.24 -47.27
C ILE A 28 36.36 -33.40 -48.04
N THR A 29 37.37 -33.06 -48.83
CA THR A 29 38.13 -33.97 -49.73
C THR A 29 39.61 -34.01 -49.38
N SER A 30 40.04 -34.41 -48.21
CA SER A 30 41.42 -34.92 -47.95
C SER A 30 41.53 -35.63 -46.58
N ALA A 31 42.44 -36.61 -46.47
CA ALA A 31 42.64 -37.46 -45.30
C ALA A 31 43.10 -36.70 -44.04
N VAL A 32 43.78 -35.58 -44.21
CA VAL A 32 44.21 -34.69 -43.07
C VAL A 32 43.05 -33.92 -42.47
N HIS A 33 42.13 -33.52 -43.32
CA HIS A 33 40.90 -32.90 -42.89
C HIS A 33 39.96 -33.88 -42.19
N TYR A 34 39.92 -35.12 -42.65
CA TYR A 34 39.08 -36.15 -42.07
C TYR A 34 39.47 -36.51 -40.62
N LYS A 35 40.81 -36.56 -40.34
CA LYS A 35 41.30 -36.79 -38.99
C LYS A 35 40.96 -35.62 -38.02
N LYS A 36 41.08 -34.42 -38.51
CA LYS A 36 40.73 -33.22 -37.77
C LYS A 36 39.21 -33.11 -37.54
N LEU A 37 38.43 -33.54 -38.56
CA LEU A 37 36.96 -33.64 -38.44
C LEU A 37 36.55 -34.63 -37.37
N THR A 38 37.18 -35.83 -37.35
CA THR A 38 36.86 -36.88 -36.36
C THR A 38 37.24 -36.47 -34.92
N GLU A 39 38.28 -35.68 -34.76
CA GLU A 39 38.63 -35.11 -33.46
C GLU A 39 37.61 -34.03 -33.05
N ILE A 40 37.21 -33.18 -33.97
CA ILE A 40 36.19 -32.16 -33.76
C ILE A 40 34.83 -32.82 -33.47
N GLU A 41 34.43 -33.86 -34.22
CA GLU A 41 33.21 -34.63 -33.97
C GLU A 41 33.20 -35.28 -32.59
N ARG A 42 34.34 -35.83 -32.12
CA ARG A 42 34.48 -36.42 -30.79
C ARG A 42 34.38 -35.33 -29.69
N GLU A 43 34.99 -34.18 -29.91
CA GLU A 43 34.93 -33.08 -28.97
C GLU A 43 33.52 -32.54 -28.87
N TYR A 44 32.82 -32.34 -29.98
CA TYR A 44 31.42 -31.94 -29.99
C TYR A 44 30.49 -32.98 -29.43
N ALA A 45 30.74 -34.27 -29.69
CA ALA A 45 29.96 -35.36 -29.08
C ALA A 45 30.11 -35.37 -27.55
N SER A 46 31.35 -35.16 -27.05
CA SER A 46 31.63 -35.05 -25.62
C SER A 46 30.96 -33.83 -24.98
N GLN A 47 31.03 -32.68 -25.66
CA GLN A 47 30.35 -31.44 -25.21
C GLN A 47 28.82 -31.60 -25.22
N LEU A 48 28.27 -32.29 -26.22
CA LEU A 48 26.84 -32.59 -26.30
C LEU A 48 26.37 -33.54 -25.17
N GLU A 49 27.18 -34.55 -24.87
CA GLU A 49 26.92 -35.43 -23.72
C GLU A 49 26.95 -34.68 -22.39
N GLN A 50 27.92 -33.78 -22.23
CA GLN A 50 28.00 -32.96 -21.03
C GLN A 50 26.80 -32.03 -20.89
N VAL A 51 26.39 -31.33 -21.97
CA VAL A 51 25.20 -30.44 -21.99
C VAL A 51 23.91 -31.22 -21.71
N ARG A 52 23.81 -32.48 -22.21
CA ARG A 52 22.67 -33.38 -21.89
C ARG A 52 22.66 -33.76 -20.42
N ALA A 53 23.78 -34.14 -19.87
CA ALA A 53 23.89 -34.50 -18.47
C ALA A 53 23.55 -33.33 -17.52
N GLU A 54 24.02 -32.11 -17.89
CA GLU A 54 23.67 -30.88 -17.16
C GLU A 54 22.18 -30.55 -17.26
N ALA A 55 21.58 -30.75 -18.45
CA ALA A 55 20.15 -30.55 -18.65
C ALA A 55 19.27 -31.54 -17.86
N GLU A 56 19.67 -32.83 -17.83
CA GLU A 56 19.00 -33.87 -17.04
C GLU A 56 19.14 -33.62 -15.52
N ALA A 57 20.31 -33.19 -15.06
CA ALA A 57 20.52 -32.80 -13.67
C ALA A 57 19.68 -31.58 -13.28
N ALA A 58 19.62 -30.55 -14.16
CA ALA A 58 18.79 -29.39 -13.94
C ALA A 58 17.29 -29.70 -13.92
N GLN A 59 16.85 -30.60 -14.78
CA GLN A 59 15.46 -31.09 -14.82
C GLN A 59 15.09 -31.86 -13.55
N THR A 60 15.99 -32.72 -13.07
CA THR A 60 15.81 -33.48 -11.81
C THR A 60 15.74 -32.50 -10.62
N GLN A 61 16.61 -31.51 -10.59
CA GLN A 61 16.60 -30.48 -9.53
C GLN A 61 15.31 -29.66 -9.56
N LEU A 62 14.80 -29.34 -10.75
CA LEU A 62 13.53 -28.64 -10.90
C LEU A 62 12.35 -29.45 -10.35
N GLN A 63 12.31 -30.77 -10.65
CA GLN A 63 11.28 -31.68 -10.13
C GLN A 63 11.31 -31.72 -8.60
N LEU A 64 12.50 -31.85 -7.99
CA LEU A 64 12.61 -31.83 -6.52
C LEU A 64 12.12 -30.52 -5.89
N ILE A 65 12.37 -29.37 -6.54
CA ILE A 65 11.87 -28.09 -6.08
C ILE A 65 10.34 -28.01 -6.20
N GLU A 66 9.78 -28.51 -7.29
CA GLU A 66 8.33 -28.56 -7.51
C GLU A 66 7.64 -29.47 -6.49
N GLU A 67 8.21 -30.65 -6.22
CA GLU A 67 7.71 -31.58 -5.16
C GLU A 67 7.76 -30.91 -3.77
N GLU A 68 8.87 -30.25 -3.41
CA GLU A 68 9.01 -29.56 -2.13
C GLU A 68 8.04 -28.36 -2.00
N GLN A 69 7.79 -27.64 -3.09
CA GLN A 69 6.80 -26.57 -3.12
C GLN A 69 5.38 -27.11 -2.94
N LEU A 70 5.05 -28.24 -3.58
CA LEU A 70 3.74 -28.87 -3.45
C LEU A 70 3.50 -29.35 -2.01
N GLU A 71 4.48 -30.01 -1.38
CA GLU A 71 4.36 -30.43 0.03
C GLU A 71 4.14 -29.25 0.97
N ARG A 72 4.80 -28.12 0.74
CA ARG A 72 4.60 -26.89 1.54
C ARG A 72 3.22 -26.28 1.32
N SER A 73 2.74 -26.27 0.08
CA SER A 73 1.40 -25.81 -0.26
C SER A 73 0.34 -26.67 0.43
N GLU A 74 0.44 -28.00 0.31
CA GLU A 74 -0.48 -28.95 0.97
C GLU A 74 -0.51 -28.76 2.49
N MET A 75 0.66 -28.53 3.13
CA MET A 75 0.74 -28.28 4.56
C MET A 75 0.03 -26.97 4.95
N LEU A 76 0.20 -25.89 4.19
CA LEU A 76 -0.46 -24.60 4.45
C LEU A 76 -1.98 -24.70 4.25
N VAL A 77 -2.41 -25.37 3.18
CA VAL A 77 -3.83 -25.66 2.91
C VAL A 77 -4.43 -26.47 4.07
N ASP A 78 -3.74 -27.53 4.56
CA ASP A 78 -4.20 -28.31 5.71
C ASP A 78 -4.34 -27.42 6.96
N LEU A 79 -3.39 -26.54 7.26
CA LEU A 79 -3.47 -25.62 8.41
C LEU A 79 -4.67 -24.70 8.33
N ILE A 80 -4.98 -24.15 7.16
CA ILE A 80 -6.13 -23.28 6.94
C ILE A 80 -7.44 -24.08 7.03
N THR A 81 -7.54 -25.21 6.33
CA THR A 81 -8.78 -25.99 6.21
C THR A 81 -9.09 -26.86 7.42
N ARG A 82 -8.12 -27.11 8.29
CA ARG A 82 -8.29 -27.87 9.54
C ARG A 82 -9.08 -27.15 10.62
N VAL A 83 -9.24 -25.84 10.52
CA VAL A 83 -10.07 -25.07 11.45
C VAL A 83 -11.50 -25.61 11.39
N ASP A 84 -12.13 -25.82 12.53
CA ASP A 84 -13.50 -26.30 12.60
C ASP A 84 -14.50 -25.20 12.16
N TYR A 85 -14.65 -25.04 10.86
CA TYR A 85 -15.66 -24.14 10.29
C TYR A 85 -17.04 -24.80 10.47
N LYS A 86 -17.88 -24.25 11.34
CA LYS A 86 -19.25 -24.72 11.48
C LYS A 86 -19.97 -24.62 10.12
N ASN A 87 -21.14 -25.24 9.98
CA ASN A 87 -21.92 -25.20 8.72
C ASN A 87 -22.53 -23.81 8.43
N GLU A 88 -21.72 -22.75 8.60
CA GLU A 88 -22.09 -21.34 8.39
C GLU A 88 -20.93 -20.65 7.65
N PRO A 89 -21.21 -19.64 6.84
CA PRO A 89 -20.14 -18.93 6.15
C PRO A 89 -19.23 -18.18 7.14
N VAL A 90 -17.96 -18.08 6.77
CA VAL A 90 -16.97 -17.24 7.44
C VAL A 90 -17.07 -15.82 6.87
N TYR A 91 -17.31 -14.84 7.71
CA TYR A 91 -17.24 -13.44 7.30
C TYR A 91 -15.81 -12.94 7.43
N VAL A 92 -15.19 -12.64 6.29
CA VAL A 92 -13.87 -12.05 6.26
C VAL A 92 -14.02 -10.54 6.37
N ILE A 93 -13.45 -9.96 7.42
CA ILE A 93 -13.75 -8.58 7.79
C ILE A 93 -12.52 -7.88 8.39
N GLY A 94 -12.31 -6.65 8.01
CA GLY A 94 -11.26 -5.80 8.54
C GLY A 94 -11.71 -4.84 9.65
N HIS A 95 -10.95 -3.81 9.89
CA HIS A 95 -11.18 -2.86 10.98
C HIS A 95 -12.34 -1.88 10.73
N LYS A 96 -12.75 -1.14 11.79
CA LYS A 96 -13.92 -0.23 11.82
C LYS A 96 -13.89 0.92 10.82
N SER A 97 -12.73 1.29 10.32
CA SER A 97 -12.59 2.40 9.36
C SER A 97 -12.05 1.84 8.04
N PRO A 98 -12.90 1.22 7.19
CA PRO A 98 -12.46 0.49 6.03
C PRO A 98 -11.65 1.37 5.07
N ASP A 99 -10.37 1.05 4.90
CA ASP A 99 -9.48 1.60 3.90
C ASP A 99 -9.19 0.59 2.78
N SER A 100 -8.35 0.96 1.85
CA SER A 100 -8.08 0.11 0.68
C SER A 100 -7.39 -1.21 1.04
N ASP A 101 -6.50 -1.23 2.06
CA ASP A 101 -5.82 -2.46 2.48
C ASP A 101 -6.78 -3.41 3.21
N THR A 102 -7.53 -2.89 4.16
CA THR A 102 -8.58 -3.63 4.89
C THR A 102 -9.59 -4.28 3.94
N VAL A 103 -10.13 -3.52 2.98
CA VAL A 103 -11.15 -4.04 2.05
C VAL A 103 -10.54 -5.01 1.06
N GLY A 104 -9.36 -4.69 0.53
CA GLY A 104 -8.62 -5.54 -0.39
C GLY A 104 -8.26 -6.88 0.24
N ALA A 105 -7.72 -6.87 1.45
CA ALA A 105 -7.40 -8.08 2.20
C ALA A 105 -8.64 -8.92 2.50
N ALA A 106 -9.80 -8.31 2.79
CA ALA A 106 -11.04 -9.05 3.02
C ALA A 106 -11.51 -9.76 1.76
N VAL A 107 -11.47 -9.10 0.59
CA VAL A 107 -11.85 -9.70 -0.70
C VAL A 107 -10.90 -10.83 -1.09
N GLY A 108 -9.59 -10.60 -1.03
CA GLY A 108 -8.58 -11.60 -1.38
C GLY A 108 -8.60 -12.81 -0.46
N MET A 109 -8.74 -12.62 0.86
CA MET A 109 -8.80 -13.73 1.80
C MET A 109 -10.10 -14.53 1.68
N ALA A 110 -11.23 -13.89 1.40
CA ALA A 110 -12.49 -14.60 1.11
C ALA A 110 -12.36 -15.43 -0.18
N HIS A 111 -11.68 -14.91 -1.21
CA HIS A 111 -11.38 -15.65 -2.41
C HIS A 111 -10.51 -16.88 -2.11
N LEU A 112 -9.43 -16.74 -1.33
CA LEU A 112 -8.57 -17.84 -0.91
C LEU A 112 -9.38 -18.93 -0.20
N LEU A 113 -10.15 -18.56 0.84
CA LEU A 113 -10.96 -19.51 1.61
C LEU A 113 -11.96 -20.26 0.74
N ASN A 114 -12.66 -19.57 -0.16
CA ASN A 114 -13.61 -20.20 -1.10
C ASN A 114 -12.91 -21.17 -2.05
N SER A 115 -11.74 -20.82 -2.56
CA SER A 115 -10.93 -21.69 -3.43
C SER A 115 -10.47 -22.95 -2.72
N LEU A 116 -10.24 -22.88 -1.40
CA LEU A 116 -9.91 -24.01 -0.55
C LEU A 116 -11.14 -24.79 -0.03
N GLY A 117 -12.35 -24.43 -0.49
CA GLY A 117 -13.60 -25.13 -0.13
C GLY A 117 -14.22 -24.68 1.18
N VAL A 118 -13.77 -23.58 1.78
CA VAL A 118 -14.36 -22.95 2.97
C VAL A 118 -15.31 -21.86 2.51
N ALA A 119 -16.59 -21.98 2.79
CA ALA A 119 -17.58 -20.94 2.44
C ALA A 119 -17.25 -19.64 3.17
N ALA A 120 -16.90 -18.59 2.42
CA ALA A 120 -16.48 -17.30 2.96
C ALA A 120 -17.11 -16.14 2.20
N GLU A 121 -17.37 -15.06 2.90
CA GLU A 121 -17.93 -13.82 2.36
C GLU A 121 -17.11 -12.62 2.85
N ALA A 122 -16.60 -11.80 1.93
CA ALA A 122 -16.01 -10.52 2.28
C ALA A 122 -17.09 -9.55 2.80
N ARG A 123 -16.81 -8.85 3.88
CA ARG A 123 -17.68 -7.84 4.48
C ARG A 123 -16.85 -6.63 4.92
N ILE A 124 -17.53 -5.48 4.99
CA ILE A 124 -16.96 -4.24 5.56
C ILE A 124 -17.82 -3.79 6.77
N THR A 125 -17.23 -2.94 7.58
CA THR A 125 -17.85 -2.47 8.85
C THR A 125 -18.63 -1.17 8.68
N ALA A 126 -18.36 -0.40 7.63
CA ALA A 126 -18.95 0.89 7.30
C ALA A 126 -18.71 1.20 5.81
N ASP A 127 -19.23 2.31 5.32
CA ASP A 127 -18.88 2.84 4.01
C ASP A 127 -17.35 3.03 3.90
N VAL A 128 -16.82 2.74 2.73
CA VAL A 128 -15.39 2.90 2.45
C VAL A 128 -15.00 4.37 2.41
N ASN A 129 -13.72 4.66 2.64
CA ASN A 129 -13.19 6.02 2.53
C ASN A 129 -13.10 6.48 1.07
N LEU A 130 -12.85 7.77 0.86
CA LEU A 130 -12.80 8.38 -0.48
C LEU A 130 -11.71 7.78 -1.37
N GLU A 131 -10.61 7.34 -0.79
CA GLU A 131 -9.51 6.66 -1.48
C GLU A 131 -9.97 5.33 -2.09
N THR A 132 -10.57 4.49 -1.27
CA THR A 132 -11.09 3.19 -1.67
C THR A 132 -12.25 3.33 -2.66
N ASP A 133 -13.16 4.30 -2.44
CA ASP A 133 -14.26 4.58 -3.36
C ASP A 133 -13.77 4.98 -4.75
N TYR A 134 -12.75 5.86 -4.82
CA TYR A 134 -12.09 6.23 -6.07
C TYR A 134 -11.48 5.01 -6.77
N ALA A 135 -10.70 4.21 -6.05
CA ALA A 135 -10.03 3.04 -6.62
C ALA A 135 -11.05 2.04 -7.17
N PHE A 136 -12.08 1.72 -6.40
CA PHE A 136 -13.12 0.78 -6.80
C PHE A 136 -13.94 1.29 -7.98
N SER A 137 -14.33 2.57 -7.95
CA SER A 137 -15.04 3.20 -9.08
C SER A 137 -14.20 3.19 -10.36
N THR A 138 -12.89 3.45 -10.26
CA THR A 138 -11.95 3.44 -11.40
C THR A 138 -11.80 2.04 -11.99
N LEU A 139 -11.78 1.01 -11.14
CA LEU A 139 -11.63 -0.39 -11.56
C LEU A 139 -12.98 -1.06 -11.89
N GLY A 140 -14.10 -0.37 -11.70
CA GLY A 140 -15.44 -0.90 -11.96
C GLY A 140 -15.94 -1.89 -10.90
N TYR A 141 -15.42 -1.80 -9.67
CA TYR A 141 -15.81 -2.66 -8.56
C TYR A 141 -16.87 -2.04 -7.67
N THR A 142 -17.58 -2.93 -6.97
CA THR A 142 -18.49 -2.58 -5.89
C THR A 142 -17.89 -3.06 -4.59
N ALA A 143 -17.88 -2.20 -3.57
CA ALA A 143 -17.43 -2.58 -2.24
C ALA A 143 -18.30 -3.73 -1.68
N PRO A 144 -17.75 -4.64 -0.86
CA PRO A 144 -18.52 -5.65 -0.18
C PRO A 144 -19.64 -5.07 0.67
N ASP A 145 -20.69 -5.87 0.92
CA ASP A 145 -21.81 -5.46 1.76
C ASP A 145 -21.34 -5.18 3.21
N ILE A 146 -22.00 -4.21 3.85
CA ILE A 146 -21.75 -3.87 5.25
C ILE A 146 -22.31 -4.98 6.15
N LEU A 147 -21.52 -5.40 7.12
CA LEU A 147 -21.95 -6.19 8.25
C LEU A 147 -22.13 -5.27 9.47
N GLU A 148 -23.36 -5.10 9.94
CA GLU A 148 -23.63 -4.17 11.05
C GLU A 148 -23.28 -4.77 12.43
N ASP A 149 -23.45 -6.09 12.60
CA ASP A 149 -23.26 -6.82 13.86
C ASP A 149 -22.72 -8.23 13.59
N ALA A 150 -21.64 -8.56 14.28
CA ALA A 150 -20.97 -9.85 14.18
C ALA A 150 -21.40 -10.87 15.22
N ALA A 151 -22.31 -10.54 16.14
CA ALA A 151 -22.73 -11.43 17.21
C ALA A 151 -23.22 -12.79 16.68
N GLY A 152 -22.62 -13.87 17.16
CA GLY A 152 -22.94 -15.24 16.76
C GLY A 152 -22.41 -15.69 15.41
N LYS A 153 -21.62 -14.86 14.70
CA LYS A 153 -21.03 -15.18 13.40
C LYS A 153 -19.62 -15.74 13.55
N GLN A 154 -19.12 -16.37 12.48
CA GLN A 154 -17.73 -16.76 12.36
C GLN A 154 -16.95 -15.67 11.60
N LEU A 155 -15.85 -15.21 12.20
CA LEU A 155 -15.04 -14.13 11.63
C LEU A 155 -13.61 -14.61 11.30
N TRP A 156 -13.16 -14.26 10.11
CA TRP A 156 -11.74 -14.17 9.80
C TRP A 156 -11.36 -12.70 9.77
N LEU A 157 -10.53 -12.29 10.72
CA LEU A 157 -10.09 -10.91 10.82
C LEU A 157 -8.94 -10.65 9.83
N VAL A 158 -8.97 -9.52 9.14
CA VAL A 158 -7.88 -9.05 8.31
C VAL A 158 -7.47 -7.65 8.73
N ASP A 159 -6.18 -7.35 8.62
CA ASP A 159 -5.60 -6.03 8.79
C ASP A 159 -5.78 -5.42 10.19
N HIS A 160 -6.11 -6.22 11.17
CA HIS A 160 -6.15 -5.86 12.58
C HIS A 160 -6.29 -7.08 13.48
N SER A 161 -5.86 -6.93 14.73
CA SER A 161 -6.11 -7.90 15.80
C SER A 161 -6.44 -7.22 17.14
N ALA A 162 -6.62 -5.87 17.15
CA ALA A 162 -6.98 -5.12 18.34
C ALA A 162 -8.51 -5.05 18.53
N THR A 163 -9.02 -5.37 19.73
CA THR A 163 -10.46 -5.36 20.04
C THR A 163 -11.12 -4.00 19.83
N THR A 164 -10.39 -2.91 20.00
CA THR A 164 -10.87 -1.54 19.77
C THR A 164 -11.17 -1.25 18.31
N GLN A 165 -10.58 -2.01 17.39
CA GLN A 165 -10.77 -1.88 15.93
C GLN A 165 -11.79 -2.85 15.36
N MET A 166 -12.26 -3.85 16.15
CA MET A 166 -13.21 -4.85 15.71
C MET A 166 -14.61 -4.29 15.49
N ILE A 167 -15.34 -4.92 14.62
CA ILE A 167 -16.78 -4.72 14.38
C ILE A 167 -17.60 -4.86 15.66
N ASN A 168 -18.76 -4.22 15.72
CA ASN A 168 -19.72 -4.41 16.80
C ASN A 168 -20.15 -5.88 16.91
N GLY A 169 -20.29 -6.39 18.14
CA GLY A 169 -20.68 -7.78 18.38
C GLY A 169 -19.53 -8.80 18.25
N ALA A 170 -18.30 -8.37 17.94
CA ALA A 170 -17.16 -9.27 17.82
C ALA A 170 -16.86 -10.03 19.13
N GLU A 171 -17.19 -9.47 20.30
CA GLU A 171 -17.04 -10.13 21.60
C GLU A 171 -17.98 -11.35 21.78
N LYS A 172 -18.97 -11.50 20.89
CA LYS A 172 -19.89 -12.65 20.82
C LYS A 172 -19.72 -13.45 19.53
N ALA A 173 -18.80 -13.06 18.67
CA ALA A 173 -18.47 -13.77 17.46
C ALA A 173 -17.45 -14.87 17.76
N ARG A 174 -17.33 -15.82 16.85
CA ARG A 174 -16.29 -16.82 16.86
C ARG A 174 -15.20 -16.40 15.87
N ILE A 175 -14.06 -15.93 16.36
CA ILE A 175 -12.89 -15.67 15.53
C ILE A 175 -12.30 -17.03 15.14
N VAL A 176 -12.13 -17.28 13.85
CA VAL A 176 -11.60 -18.54 13.29
C VAL A 176 -10.22 -18.35 12.63
N GLY A 177 -9.87 -17.12 12.30
CA GLY A 177 -8.56 -16.80 11.74
C GLY A 177 -8.24 -15.31 11.82
N ILE A 178 -6.96 -14.99 11.66
CA ILE A 178 -6.42 -13.63 11.58
C ILE A 178 -5.34 -13.61 10.50
N THR A 179 -5.41 -12.64 9.58
CA THR A 179 -4.35 -12.32 8.62
C THR A 179 -4.02 -10.84 8.74
N ASP A 180 -2.77 -10.51 9.09
CA ASP A 180 -2.41 -9.15 9.49
C ASP A 180 -0.93 -8.85 9.18
N HIS A 181 -0.60 -7.58 8.99
CA HIS A 181 0.79 -7.09 8.91
C HIS A 181 1.19 -6.21 10.10
N HIS A 182 0.26 -5.92 10.98
CA HIS A 182 0.47 -5.11 12.21
C HIS A 182 1.05 -5.93 13.37
N GLY A 183 1.41 -5.24 14.44
CA GLY A 183 1.68 -5.86 15.72
C GLY A 183 0.43 -6.53 16.30
N ILE A 184 0.62 -7.68 16.92
CA ILE A 184 -0.50 -8.43 17.54
C ILE A 184 -1.20 -7.56 18.59
N GLY A 185 -2.52 -7.42 18.43
CA GLY A 185 -3.40 -6.73 19.36
C GLY A 185 -3.80 -7.59 20.57
N ASP A 186 -4.97 -7.31 21.12
CA ASP A 186 -5.51 -7.92 22.33
C ASP A 186 -6.72 -8.87 22.05
N ALA A 187 -6.83 -9.39 20.82
CA ALA A 187 -7.84 -10.38 20.48
C ALA A 187 -7.67 -11.66 21.31
N GLU A 188 -8.75 -12.13 21.93
CA GLU A 188 -8.79 -13.36 22.71
C GLU A 188 -9.69 -14.39 22.03
N THR A 189 -9.25 -15.65 21.99
CA THR A 189 -10.04 -16.76 21.45
C THR A 189 -10.06 -17.92 22.41
N SER A 190 -11.19 -18.61 22.51
CA SER A 190 -11.36 -19.79 23.37
C SER A 190 -10.83 -21.09 22.74
N GLU A 191 -10.62 -21.08 21.42
CA GLU A 191 -10.16 -22.22 20.62
C GLU A 191 -8.92 -21.83 19.82
N PRO A 192 -8.06 -22.79 19.44
CA PRO A 192 -6.99 -22.53 18.49
C PRO A 192 -7.54 -22.05 17.16
N ILE A 193 -6.94 -20.98 16.63
CA ILE A 193 -7.30 -20.38 15.33
C ILE A 193 -6.09 -20.38 14.41
N CYS A 194 -6.32 -20.14 13.12
CA CYS A 194 -5.26 -19.87 12.16
C CYS A 194 -4.81 -18.42 12.26
N VAL A 195 -3.53 -18.16 12.56
CA VAL A 195 -2.96 -16.80 12.56
C VAL A 195 -1.82 -16.74 11.55
N LEU A 196 -2.01 -15.93 10.53
CA LEU A 196 -1.09 -15.73 9.41
C LEU A 196 -0.69 -14.26 9.38
N SER A 197 0.38 -13.92 10.06
CA SER A 197 0.86 -12.54 10.19
C SER A 197 2.36 -12.48 9.99
N CYS A 198 2.80 -11.46 9.25
CA CYS A 198 4.22 -11.18 9.08
C CYS A 198 4.44 -9.67 8.88
N PRO A 199 5.63 -9.15 9.21
CA PRO A 199 5.98 -7.77 8.89
C PRO A 199 6.01 -7.56 7.38
N ALA A 200 5.07 -6.78 6.88
CA ALA A 200 4.93 -6.40 5.47
C ALA A 200 4.48 -4.95 5.39
N GLY A 201 4.50 -4.38 4.22
CA GLY A 201 3.99 -3.04 3.97
C GLY A 201 2.46 -2.98 3.89
N SER A 202 1.79 -4.12 3.65
CA SER A 202 0.34 -4.22 3.48
C SER A 202 -0.17 -5.64 3.78
N THR A 203 -1.37 -5.75 4.33
CA THR A 203 -2.06 -7.04 4.50
C THR A 203 -2.46 -7.64 3.14
N CYS A 204 -2.75 -6.83 2.13
CA CYS A 204 -3.01 -7.31 0.77
C CYS A 204 -1.82 -8.07 0.19
N ALA A 205 -0.58 -7.64 0.45
CA ALA A 205 0.61 -8.38 0.04
C ALA A 205 0.75 -9.72 0.78
N VAL A 206 0.41 -9.77 2.07
CA VAL A 206 0.36 -11.03 2.84
C VAL A 206 -0.67 -11.98 2.24
N VAL A 207 -1.89 -11.50 1.96
CA VAL A 207 -2.96 -12.31 1.35
C VAL A 207 -2.57 -12.82 -0.03
N TYR A 208 -1.97 -11.98 -0.89
CA TYR A 208 -1.43 -12.41 -2.18
C TYR A 208 -0.43 -13.56 -2.02
N THR A 209 0.53 -13.40 -1.10
CA THR A 209 1.54 -14.42 -0.84
C THR A 209 0.93 -15.75 -0.36
N LEU A 210 -0.16 -15.69 0.42
CA LEU A 210 -0.90 -16.88 0.84
C LEU A 210 -1.62 -17.54 -0.35
N CYS A 211 -2.23 -16.78 -1.26
CA CYS A 211 -2.83 -17.33 -2.47
C CYS A 211 -1.76 -18.05 -3.33
N GLU A 212 -0.61 -17.42 -3.56
CA GLU A 212 0.51 -18.02 -4.28
C GLU A 212 1.03 -19.29 -3.59
N ALA A 213 1.20 -19.25 -2.26
CA ALA A 213 1.68 -20.40 -1.49
C ALA A 213 0.70 -21.58 -1.45
N CYS A 214 -0.59 -21.32 -1.58
CA CYS A 214 -1.65 -22.33 -1.67
C CYS A 214 -1.97 -22.76 -3.11
N ASP A 215 -1.24 -22.29 -4.11
CA ASP A 215 -1.48 -22.55 -5.55
C ASP A 215 -2.90 -22.15 -5.98
N VAL A 216 -3.38 -21.00 -5.47
CA VAL A 216 -4.70 -20.44 -5.79
C VAL A 216 -4.54 -19.29 -6.78
N ASP A 217 -5.12 -19.45 -7.96
CA ASP A 217 -5.17 -18.42 -8.99
C ASP A 217 -6.05 -17.23 -8.55
N LEU A 218 -5.57 -16.01 -8.82
CA LEU A 218 -6.34 -14.80 -8.58
C LEU A 218 -7.00 -14.31 -9.88
N PRO A 219 -8.32 -14.04 -9.85
CA PRO A 219 -8.99 -13.30 -10.92
C PRO A 219 -8.39 -11.89 -11.09
N GLU A 220 -8.46 -11.36 -12.31
CA GLU A 220 -7.96 -10.04 -12.68
C GLU A 220 -8.49 -8.94 -11.73
N ASP A 221 -9.77 -9.02 -11.41
CA ASP A 221 -10.43 -8.11 -10.50
C ASP A 221 -9.89 -8.23 -9.06
N THR A 222 -9.82 -9.39 -8.49
CA THR A 222 -9.30 -9.60 -7.14
C THR A 222 -7.84 -9.13 -7.04
N ALA A 223 -7.03 -9.39 -8.08
CA ALA A 223 -5.65 -8.90 -8.15
C ALA A 223 -5.60 -7.36 -8.16
N GLY A 224 -6.50 -6.71 -8.90
CA GLY A 224 -6.60 -5.26 -8.93
C GLY A 224 -6.97 -4.65 -7.57
N ILE A 225 -7.91 -5.27 -6.87
CA ILE A 225 -8.32 -4.84 -5.53
C ILE A 225 -7.15 -4.99 -4.53
N LEU A 226 -6.46 -6.14 -4.53
CA LEU A 226 -5.28 -6.34 -3.69
C LEU A 226 -4.17 -5.33 -4.00
N LEU A 227 -3.97 -5.02 -5.28
CA LEU A 227 -3.00 -4.00 -5.68
C LEU A 227 -3.34 -2.61 -5.10
N THR A 228 -4.62 -2.23 -5.06
CA THR A 228 -5.00 -0.92 -4.50
C THR A 228 -4.67 -0.80 -3.01
N GLY A 229 -4.90 -1.85 -2.21
CA GLY A 229 -4.51 -1.89 -0.80
C GLY A 229 -2.99 -1.79 -0.64
N LEU A 230 -2.24 -2.56 -1.40
CA LEU A 230 -0.77 -2.50 -1.41
C LEU A 230 -0.25 -1.10 -1.78
N LEU A 231 -0.83 -0.45 -2.79
CA LEU A 231 -0.45 0.92 -3.19
C LEU A 231 -0.73 1.94 -2.08
N SER A 232 -1.87 1.81 -1.40
CA SER A 232 -2.27 2.71 -0.32
C SER A 232 -1.27 2.66 0.83
N ASP A 233 -1.08 1.51 1.45
CA ASP A 233 -0.28 1.34 2.66
C ASP A 233 1.22 1.52 2.44
N THR A 234 1.68 1.19 1.24
CA THR A 234 3.09 1.39 0.86
C THR A 234 3.38 2.77 0.28
N SER A 235 2.38 3.64 0.18
CA SER A 235 2.49 4.94 -0.51
C SER A 235 3.09 4.77 -1.92
N ASN A 236 2.49 3.88 -2.71
CA ASN A 236 2.96 3.51 -4.04
C ASN A 236 4.42 3.02 -4.02
N MET A 237 4.72 2.09 -3.13
CA MET A 237 6.04 1.45 -2.94
C MET A 237 7.16 2.42 -2.48
N LYS A 238 6.82 3.59 -1.94
CA LYS A 238 7.78 4.60 -1.47
C LYS A 238 7.96 4.61 0.06
N SER A 239 7.12 3.89 0.79
CA SER A 239 7.19 3.79 2.24
C SER A 239 8.42 3.01 2.72
N ASN A 240 8.97 3.40 3.87
CA ASN A 240 10.03 2.64 4.54
C ASN A 240 9.55 1.29 5.10
N ALA A 241 8.25 1.03 5.10
CA ALA A 241 7.65 -0.24 5.50
C ALA A 241 7.70 -1.32 4.41
N VAL A 242 8.00 -0.94 3.16
CA VAL A 242 8.09 -1.86 2.02
C VAL A 242 9.15 -2.93 2.26
N THR A 243 8.76 -4.18 2.07
CA THR A 243 9.60 -5.37 2.18
C THR A 243 9.75 -6.07 0.83
N LYS A 244 10.60 -7.09 0.77
CA LYS A 244 10.73 -7.92 -0.44
C LYS A 244 9.45 -8.69 -0.78
N LEU A 245 8.60 -8.96 0.22
CA LEU A 245 7.30 -9.58 0.01
C LEU A 245 6.39 -8.62 -0.75
N ASP A 246 6.36 -7.35 -0.35
CA ASP A 246 5.58 -6.31 -1.03
C ASP A 246 6.08 -6.06 -2.45
N GLU A 247 7.40 -6.04 -2.67
CA GLU A 247 8.00 -5.89 -4.00
C GLU A 247 7.58 -7.03 -4.94
N ALA A 248 7.60 -8.28 -4.46
CA ALA A 248 7.17 -9.43 -5.25
C ALA A 248 5.66 -9.39 -5.53
N ALA A 249 4.84 -9.11 -4.50
CA ALA A 249 3.40 -8.98 -4.64
C ALA A 249 3.02 -7.86 -5.62
N PHE A 250 3.71 -6.72 -5.57
CA PHE A 250 3.45 -5.59 -6.46
C PHE A 250 3.65 -5.95 -7.94
N GLU A 251 4.77 -6.58 -8.29
CA GLU A 251 5.05 -6.95 -9.69
C GLU A 251 4.04 -7.96 -10.23
N ASP A 252 3.68 -8.95 -9.41
CA ASP A 252 2.75 -10.01 -9.80
C ASP A 252 1.31 -9.48 -9.86
N LEU A 253 0.84 -8.75 -8.85
CA LEU A 253 -0.50 -8.15 -8.84
C LEU A 253 -0.70 -7.15 -9.99
N LYS A 254 0.32 -6.35 -10.30
CA LYS A 254 0.31 -5.46 -11.46
C LYS A 254 0.15 -6.22 -12.77
N MET A 255 0.83 -7.36 -12.90
CA MET A 255 0.73 -8.21 -14.09
C MET A 255 -0.65 -8.88 -14.16
N LEU A 256 -1.15 -9.44 -13.05
CA LEU A 256 -2.41 -10.16 -12.98
C LEU A 256 -3.62 -9.25 -13.18
N SER A 257 -3.58 -8.04 -12.64
CA SER A 257 -4.67 -7.06 -12.75
C SER A 257 -4.71 -6.32 -14.08
N GLY A 258 -3.64 -6.40 -14.90
CA GLY A 258 -3.52 -5.62 -16.13
C GLY A 258 -3.35 -4.11 -15.91
N ILE A 259 -3.23 -3.64 -14.67
CA ILE A 259 -3.04 -2.22 -14.34
C ILE A 259 -1.60 -1.83 -14.66
N THR A 260 -1.41 -1.06 -15.71
CA THR A 260 -0.06 -0.68 -16.20
C THR A 260 0.45 0.62 -15.58
N ASN A 261 -0.44 1.54 -15.21
CA ASN A 261 -0.11 2.86 -14.67
C ASN A 261 -0.52 2.98 -13.19
N THR A 262 0.26 2.38 -12.31
CA THR A 262 0.03 2.43 -10.86
C THR A 262 0.23 3.82 -10.27
N ASP A 263 1.08 4.66 -10.87
CA ASP A 263 1.27 6.05 -10.44
C ASP A 263 -0.01 6.86 -10.67
N GLU A 264 -0.68 6.71 -11.80
CA GLU A 264 -1.94 7.40 -12.08
C GLU A 264 -3.05 6.96 -11.12
N LEU A 265 -3.18 5.66 -10.90
CA LEU A 265 -4.16 5.12 -9.96
C LEU A 265 -3.92 5.67 -8.54
N PHE A 266 -2.70 5.55 -8.04
CA PHE A 266 -2.35 6.03 -6.69
C PHE A 266 -2.52 7.54 -6.54
N ASN A 267 -2.11 8.33 -7.55
CA ASN A 267 -2.31 9.78 -7.51
C ASN A 267 -3.80 10.14 -7.46
N GLY A 268 -4.64 9.44 -8.22
CA GLY A 268 -6.09 9.63 -8.14
C GLY A 268 -6.68 9.26 -6.78
N MET A 269 -6.22 8.15 -6.18
CA MET A 269 -6.58 7.74 -4.80
C MET A 269 -6.19 8.83 -3.79
N LEU A 270 -4.98 9.36 -3.90
CA LEU A 270 -4.48 10.44 -3.05
C LEU A 270 -5.28 11.74 -3.26
N GLU A 271 -5.57 12.11 -4.51
CA GLU A 271 -6.39 13.28 -4.83
C GLU A 271 -7.81 13.16 -4.27
N ALA A 272 -8.42 11.98 -4.36
CA ALA A 272 -9.73 11.70 -3.79
C ALA A 272 -9.73 11.91 -2.26
N THR A 273 -8.74 11.34 -1.56
CA THR A 273 -8.56 11.52 -0.11
C THR A 273 -8.41 12.98 0.27
N LEU A 274 -7.58 13.72 -0.46
CA LEU A 274 -7.23 15.11 -0.18
C LEU A 274 -8.18 16.12 -0.86
N SER A 275 -9.27 15.65 -1.48
CA SER A 275 -10.30 16.51 -2.05
C SER A 275 -11.15 17.22 -1.00
N TYR A 276 -11.17 16.69 0.22
CA TYR A 276 -12.03 17.15 1.31
C TYR A 276 -13.52 17.17 0.94
N GLN A 277 -13.94 16.29 0.04
CA GLN A 277 -15.32 16.21 -0.43
C GLN A 277 -16.28 15.99 0.75
N GLY A 278 -17.34 16.79 0.80
CA GLY A 278 -18.34 16.71 1.86
C GLY A 278 -17.98 17.48 3.14
N MET A 279 -16.76 18.00 3.28
CA MET A 279 -16.34 18.83 4.40
C MET A 279 -16.54 20.32 4.10
N SER A 280 -17.02 21.07 5.07
CA SER A 280 -16.98 22.53 5.05
C SER A 280 -15.55 23.05 5.21
N ASP A 281 -15.28 24.28 4.77
CA ASP A 281 -13.96 24.89 4.93
C ASP A 281 -13.51 24.98 6.41
N THR A 282 -14.46 25.16 7.32
CA THR A 282 -14.18 25.15 8.77
C THR A 282 -13.78 23.75 9.25
N GLU A 283 -14.47 22.70 8.83
CA GLU A 283 -14.10 21.33 9.18
C GLU A 283 -12.73 20.97 8.61
N ILE A 284 -12.39 21.41 7.41
CA ILE A 284 -11.05 21.23 6.82
C ILE A 284 -9.98 21.90 7.68
N PHE A 285 -10.20 23.14 8.11
CA PHE A 285 -9.26 23.87 8.97
C PHE A 285 -9.01 23.14 10.30
N TYR A 286 -10.06 22.58 10.91
CA TYR A 286 -9.99 21.91 12.19
C TYR A 286 -9.59 20.42 12.10
N SER A 287 -9.44 19.85 10.92
CA SER A 287 -9.12 18.41 10.74
C SER A 287 -7.76 18.00 11.33
N ASP A 288 -6.72 18.86 11.22
CA ASP A 288 -5.44 18.72 11.94
C ASP A 288 -5.07 20.05 12.59
N TYR A 289 -5.91 20.48 13.54
CA TYR A 289 -5.74 21.72 14.29
C TYR A 289 -5.12 21.46 15.66
N LYS A 290 -4.25 22.39 16.10
CA LYS A 290 -3.67 22.37 17.45
C LYS A 290 -3.66 23.77 18.06
N ASN A 291 -4.03 23.83 19.34
CA ASN A 291 -3.89 25.01 20.18
C ASN A 291 -2.53 25.08 20.84
N TYR A 292 -2.00 26.28 20.96
CA TYR A 292 -0.76 26.60 21.63
C TYR A 292 -0.97 27.77 22.59
N LYS A 293 -0.15 27.83 23.62
CA LYS A 293 -0.02 28.98 24.49
C LYS A 293 1.47 29.22 24.76
N HIS A 294 1.94 30.44 24.48
CA HIS A 294 3.28 30.90 24.82
C HIS A 294 3.17 32.21 25.60
N ASN A 295 3.72 32.24 26.82
CA ASN A 295 3.44 33.31 27.78
C ASN A 295 1.92 33.52 27.96
N GLU A 296 1.43 34.75 27.79
CA GLU A 296 -0.02 35.03 27.84
C GLU A 296 -0.73 34.92 26.47
N THR A 297 0.01 34.70 25.38
CA THR A 297 -0.52 34.66 24.03
C THR A 297 -1.04 33.27 23.70
N LYS A 298 -2.29 33.17 23.28
CA LYS A 298 -2.94 31.94 22.79
C LYS A 298 -3.03 31.97 21.28
N TYR A 299 -2.63 30.88 20.61
CA TYR A 299 -2.76 30.78 19.16
C TYR A 299 -3.11 29.36 18.71
N GLY A 300 -3.61 29.26 17.49
CA GLY A 300 -3.96 27.99 16.89
C GLY A 300 -3.40 27.83 15.49
N ILE A 301 -3.06 26.58 15.12
CA ILE A 301 -2.53 26.25 13.80
C ILE A 301 -3.27 25.07 13.23
N GLY A 302 -3.99 25.28 12.10
CA GLY A 302 -4.55 24.23 11.26
C GLY A 302 -3.54 23.81 10.18
N CYS A 303 -3.31 22.50 10.03
CA CYS A 303 -2.47 21.95 8.98
C CYS A 303 -3.34 21.27 7.93
N ILE A 304 -3.16 21.64 6.67
CA ILE A 304 -3.96 21.12 5.55
C ILE A 304 -3.01 20.54 4.51
N LYS A 305 -3.20 19.28 4.16
CA LYS A 305 -2.46 18.62 3.10
C LYS A 305 -3.25 18.73 1.81
N VAL A 306 -2.62 19.09 0.71
CA VAL A 306 -3.24 19.11 -0.64
C VAL A 306 -2.55 18.09 -1.52
N ALA A 307 -3.24 17.56 -2.53
CA ALA A 307 -2.74 16.48 -3.37
C ALA A 307 -1.51 16.88 -4.20
N ASN A 308 -1.43 18.14 -4.61
CA ASN A 308 -0.31 18.65 -5.39
C ASN A 308 -0.11 20.15 -5.15
N PRO A 309 1.08 20.73 -5.51
CA PRO A 309 1.40 22.12 -5.29
C PRO A 309 0.45 23.14 -5.95
N ASP A 310 -0.18 22.78 -7.06
CA ASP A 310 -1.07 23.69 -7.81
C ASP A 310 -2.36 24.01 -7.04
N LEU A 311 -2.73 23.15 -6.09
CA LEU A 311 -3.92 23.36 -5.24
C LEU A 311 -3.65 24.28 -4.03
N VAL A 312 -2.38 24.57 -3.72
CA VAL A 312 -2.00 25.42 -2.57
C VAL A 312 -2.64 26.80 -2.60
N PRO A 313 -2.63 27.57 -3.70
CA PRO A 313 -3.21 28.91 -3.71
C PRO A 313 -4.73 28.94 -3.47
N ALA A 314 -5.47 28.03 -4.13
CA ALA A 314 -6.92 27.95 -3.97
C ALA A 314 -7.32 27.55 -2.53
N MET A 315 -6.60 26.62 -1.93
CA MET A 315 -6.82 26.23 -0.54
C MET A 315 -6.44 27.37 0.42
N ALA A 316 -5.40 28.14 0.12
CA ALA A 316 -4.99 29.28 0.94
C ALA A 316 -6.09 30.36 1.02
N GLU A 317 -6.74 30.68 -0.09
CA GLU A 317 -7.87 31.64 -0.11
C GLU A 317 -9.04 31.16 0.77
N ARG A 318 -9.39 29.88 0.69
CA ARG A 318 -10.43 29.26 1.51
C ARG A 318 -10.08 29.35 3.00
N MET A 319 -8.88 28.93 3.38
CA MET A 319 -8.42 28.94 4.77
C MET A 319 -8.25 30.36 5.32
N GLN A 320 -7.84 31.32 4.51
CA GLN A 320 -7.76 32.73 4.91
C GLN A 320 -9.15 33.29 5.29
N THR A 321 -10.17 32.86 4.56
CA THR A 321 -11.56 33.23 4.85
C THR A 321 -12.01 32.61 6.18
N VAL A 322 -11.71 31.33 6.40
CA VAL A 322 -12.05 30.63 7.65
C VAL A 322 -11.42 31.30 8.86
N ILE A 323 -10.09 31.48 8.86
CA ILE A 323 -9.41 32.01 10.06
C ILE A 323 -9.82 33.45 10.38
N ARG A 324 -10.17 34.28 9.38
CA ARG A 324 -10.75 35.61 9.61
C ARG A 324 -12.12 35.50 10.25
N SER A 325 -13.00 34.65 9.72
CA SER A 325 -14.33 34.41 10.28
C SER A 325 -14.28 33.92 11.71
N GLU A 326 -13.36 33.00 12.04
CA GLU A 326 -13.18 32.49 13.39
C GLU A 326 -12.72 33.58 14.37
N ILE A 327 -11.76 34.41 13.97
CA ILE A 327 -11.32 35.55 14.78
C ILE A 327 -12.45 36.56 15.01
N ASP A 328 -13.18 36.89 13.95
CA ASP A 328 -14.30 37.87 14.01
C ASP A 328 -15.46 37.33 14.87
N SER A 329 -15.65 36.01 14.91
CA SER A 329 -16.64 35.35 15.75
C SER A 329 -16.23 35.27 17.25
N GLY A 330 -15.03 35.74 17.59
CA GLY A 330 -14.59 35.86 18.99
C GLY A 330 -14.01 34.55 19.57
N CYS A 331 -13.28 33.75 18.78
CA CYS A 331 -12.58 32.60 19.27
C CYS A 331 -11.59 32.95 20.39
N GLU A 332 -11.19 31.98 21.21
CA GLU A 332 -10.27 32.20 22.34
C GLU A 332 -8.86 32.61 21.92
N ALA A 333 -8.40 32.15 20.76
CA ALA A 333 -7.06 32.44 20.24
C ALA A 333 -6.88 33.94 19.98
N ASP A 334 -5.70 34.46 20.24
CA ASP A 334 -5.31 35.83 19.88
C ASP A 334 -5.01 35.96 18.41
N PHE A 335 -4.51 34.85 17.80
CA PHE A 335 -4.37 34.71 16.36
C PHE A 335 -4.47 33.24 15.92
N LEU A 336 -4.86 33.04 14.68
CA LEU A 336 -4.94 31.75 14.01
C LEU A 336 -4.04 31.74 12.78
N LEU A 337 -3.38 30.60 12.55
CA LEU A 337 -2.62 30.32 11.33
C LEU A 337 -3.19 29.09 10.63
N TYR A 338 -3.05 29.06 9.32
CA TYR A 338 -3.08 27.82 8.57
C TYR A 338 -1.70 27.56 7.98
N SER A 339 -1.36 26.26 7.85
CA SER A 339 -0.18 25.78 7.14
C SER A 339 -0.64 24.74 6.12
N ILE A 340 -0.51 25.05 4.85
CA ILE A 340 -0.87 24.15 3.74
C ILE A 340 0.42 23.62 3.13
N TYR A 341 0.44 22.34 2.76
CA TYR A 341 1.60 21.69 2.17
C TYR A 341 1.19 20.54 1.23
N ASP A 342 2.03 20.26 0.22
CA ASP A 342 1.91 19.09 -0.66
C ASP A 342 2.54 17.84 -0.04
N PRO A 343 2.26 16.62 -0.57
CA PRO A 343 2.75 15.37 0.00
C PRO A 343 4.27 15.27 0.12
N ASP A 344 4.98 15.86 -0.83
CA ASP A 344 6.45 15.84 -0.90
C ASP A 344 7.10 16.99 -0.09
N TYR A 345 6.28 17.82 0.55
CA TYR A 345 6.73 19.03 1.27
C TYR A 345 7.53 20.00 0.38
N SER A 346 7.38 19.91 -0.93
CA SER A 346 8.12 20.74 -1.90
C SER A 346 7.66 22.18 -1.89
N THR A 347 6.38 22.40 -1.64
CA THR A 347 5.73 23.70 -1.58
C THR A 347 4.74 23.75 -0.43
N GLY A 348 4.73 24.87 0.26
CA GLY A 348 3.71 25.14 1.27
C GLY A 348 3.38 26.60 1.34
N CYS A 349 2.29 26.95 2.01
CA CYS A 349 1.99 28.33 2.34
C CYS A 349 1.41 28.46 3.75
N MET A 350 1.55 29.63 4.31
CA MET A 350 0.95 29.99 5.59
C MET A 350 0.27 31.33 5.49
N GLY A 351 -0.88 31.45 6.14
CA GLY A 351 -1.53 32.72 6.37
C GLY A 351 -1.91 32.87 7.85
N ILE A 352 -2.20 34.08 8.24
CA ILE A 352 -2.53 34.45 9.62
C ILE A 352 -3.73 35.38 9.66
N ALA A 353 -4.53 35.25 10.71
CA ALA A 353 -5.49 36.28 11.13
C ALA A 353 -5.43 36.45 12.66
N GLY A 354 -5.50 37.62 13.17
CA GLY A 354 -5.43 37.90 14.59
C GLY A 354 -6.43 38.95 15.02
N LYS A 355 -6.79 38.98 16.32
CA LYS A 355 -7.60 40.04 16.97
C LYS A 355 -6.95 41.40 16.77
N ASP A 356 -5.63 41.47 16.82
CA ASP A 356 -4.81 42.59 16.34
C ASP A 356 -4.19 42.21 14.98
N ALA A 357 -4.78 42.69 13.90
CA ALA A 357 -4.35 42.40 12.54
C ALA A 357 -2.93 42.94 12.26
N ALA A 358 -2.58 44.12 12.80
CA ALA A 358 -1.24 44.69 12.61
C ALA A 358 -0.16 43.85 13.31
N PHE A 359 -0.44 43.33 14.50
CA PHE A 359 0.41 42.41 15.21
C PHE A 359 0.60 41.10 14.44
N ALA A 360 -0.48 40.52 13.93
CA ALA A 360 -0.44 39.27 13.17
C ALA A 360 0.41 39.38 11.90
N GLU A 361 0.21 40.47 11.12
CA GLU A 361 1.01 40.75 9.93
C GLU A 361 2.50 40.94 10.26
N LYS A 362 2.79 41.66 11.34
CA LYS A 362 4.15 41.92 11.81
C LYS A 362 4.83 40.62 12.23
N LEU A 363 4.14 39.74 13.00
CA LEU A 363 4.64 38.43 13.40
C LEU A 363 5.03 37.62 12.17
N MET A 364 4.16 37.48 11.17
CA MET A 364 4.46 36.74 9.96
C MET A 364 5.67 37.31 9.22
N ALA A 365 5.76 38.62 9.09
CA ALA A 365 6.85 39.26 8.37
C ALA A 365 8.21 39.09 9.10
N GLU A 366 8.25 39.23 10.42
CA GLU A 366 9.49 39.17 11.21
C GLU A 366 9.93 37.75 11.51
N ALA A 367 8.97 36.83 11.79
CA ALA A 367 9.33 35.45 12.07
C ALA A 367 9.67 34.64 10.80
N PHE A 368 9.04 34.94 9.66
CA PHE A 368 9.13 34.08 8.48
C PHE A 368 9.56 34.80 7.18
N GLY A 369 9.55 36.15 7.15
CA GLY A 369 9.71 36.93 5.92
C GLY A 369 11.02 36.70 5.16
N GLU A 370 12.11 36.32 5.82
CA GLU A 370 13.39 35.99 5.16
C GLU A 370 13.34 34.63 4.41
N LYS A 371 12.41 33.75 4.76
CA LYS A 371 12.30 32.39 4.23
C LYS A 371 11.16 32.22 3.24
N ALA A 372 10.32 33.22 3.08
CA ALA A 372 9.08 33.16 2.34
C ALA A 372 8.99 34.17 1.21
N GLU A 373 8.32 33.77 0.15
CA GLU A 373 7.82 34.67 -0.88
C GLU A 373 6.43 35.15 -0.48
N LYS A 374 6.29 36.46 -0.24
CA LYS A 374 4.98 37.06 0.10
C LYS A 374 4.11 37.16 -1.15
N GLN A 375 2.94 36.56 -1.10
CA GLN A 375 1.87 36.70 -2.09
C GLN A 375 0.65 37.38 -1.49
N ASP A 376 -0.38 37.66 -2.29
CA ASP A 376 -1.59 38.36 -1.84
C ASP A 376 -2.28 37.62 -0.68
N GLY A 377 -1.96 38.02 0.56
CA GLY A 377 -2.58 37.54 1.78
C GLY A 377 -1.94 36.36 2.47
N PHE A 378 -0.90 35.72 1.89
CA PHE A 378 -0.19 34.59 2.47
C PHE A 378 1.30 34.55 2.11
N PHE A 379 2.04 33.67 2.74
CA PHE A 379 3.48 33.46 2.55
C PHE A 379 3.73 32.07 1.98
N VAL A 380 4.48 31.97 0.87
CA VAL A 380 4.86 30.73 0.22
C VAL A 380 6.25 30.31 0.63
N PHE A 381 6.42 29.02 0.92
CA PHE A 381 7.66 28.40 1.37
C PHE A 381 8.07 27.28 0.42
N LYS A 382 9.35 27.21 0.09
CA LYS A 382 9.94 26.14 -0.73
C LYS A 382 11.31 25.73 -0.13
N PRO A 383 11.37 24.58 0.60
CA PRO A 383 10.27 23.65 0.96
C PRO A 383 9.30 24.20 2.00
N SER A 384 8.18 23.49 2.21
CA SER A 384 7.21 23.81 3.26
C SER A 384 7.82 23.65 4.65
N LEU A 385 7.25 24.33 5.65
CA LEU A 385 7.74 24.28 7.02
C LEU A 385 6.97 23.28 7.89
N SER A 386 7.70 22.54 8.71
CA SER A 386 7.11 21.64 9.71
C SER A 386 6.51 22.43 10.88
N ARG A 387 5.19 22.23 11.16
CA ARG A 387 4.51 22.86 12.29
C ARG A 387 5.28 22.72 13.59
N LYS A 388 5.70 21.47 13.95
CA LYS A 388 6.33 21.16 15.24
C LYS A 388 7.78 21.60 15.31
N LYS A 389 8.54 21.43 14.23
CA LYS A 389 10.00 21.62 14.25
C LYS A 389 10.43 23.04 13.89
N GLU A 390 9.59 23.78 13.16
CA GLU A 390 9.97 25.08 12.61
C GLU A 390 8.93 26.17 12.91
N VAL A 391 7.64 25.96 12.62
CA VAL A 391 6.64 27.01 12.74
C VAL A 391 6.44 27.43 14.20
N VAL A 392 6.15 26.49 15.09
CA VAL A 392 5.91 26.78 16.53
C VAL A 392 7.17 27.39 17.18
N PRO A 393 8.39 26.83 17.02
CA PRO A 393 9.57 27.42 17.63
C PRO A 393 9.90 28.83 17.13
N GLN A 394 9.60 29.16 15.87
CA GLN A 394 9.83 30.51 15.35
C GLN A 394 8.83 31.52 15.88
N ILE A 395 7.55 31.12 16.03
CA ILE A 395 6.53 31.95 16.68
C ILE A 395 6.92 32.23 18.13
N ASP A 396 7.26 31.19 18.90
CA ASP A 396 7.63 31.30 20.30
C ASP A 396 8.88 32.21 20.49
N THR A 397 9.89 32.04 19.62
CA THR A 397 11.07 32.91 19.63
C THR A 397 10.71 34.37 19.37
N TYR A 398 9.81 34.63 18.41
CA TYR A 398 9.33 35.99 18.16
C TYR A 398 8.59 36.58 19.36
N LEU A 399 7.68 35.80 19.97
CA LEU A 399 6.93 36.24 21.14
C LEU A 399 7.84 36.55 22.34
N ASP A 400 8.96 35.84 22.51
CA ASP A 400 9.95 36.14 23.54
C ASP A 400 10.65 37.49 23.32
N THR A 401 10.74 37.99 22.10
CA THR A 401 11.31 39.32 21.82
C THR A 401 10.42 40.46 22.27
N LEU A 402 9.14 40.18 22.58
CA LEU A 402 8.12 41.19 22.96
C LEU A 402 7.90 41.24 24.47
N SER A 403 8.43 40.30 25.20
CA SER A 403 8.40 40.20 26.68
C SER A 403 9.68 40.79 27.29
#